data_5106b2a9a503548db0b74731e86b4997
#
_entry.id   5106b2a9a503548db0b74731e86b4997
#
_cell.length_a   1.000
_cell.length_b   1.000
_cell.length_c   1.000
_cell.angle_alpha   90.00
_cell.angle_beta   90.00
_cell.angle_gamma   90.00
#
_symmetry.space_group_name_H-M   'P 1'
#
loop_
_entity.id
_entity.type
_entity.pdbx_description
1 polymer ?
#
loop_
_entity_poly.entity_id
_entity_poly.type
_entity_poly.pdbx_seq_one_letter_code
_entity_poly.pdbx_strand_id
1 'polypeptide(L)'
;MQVTDRNGSVIYLPKIFHPSQDYFNRLKTACCWQAEVVKVYGKWHKMRRQSAWYGTADYRYSGQLKTAQPMLPVLLEIKTLLEELTKDFYQGVLLNYYPDGLARIGWHADNQRDLVPNATIVSVSFGATRRFDLRHFDGEKLSINLEDGSVLIMAGELQQYWKHQVPIQRKIKEPRINLTFRVMI
;
A
#
# COMPACT_ATOMS: atom_id res chain seq x y z
N MET A 1 -13.13 9.46 7.87
CA MET A 1 -12.92 9.37 9.34
C MET A 1 -11.46 9.67 9.64
N GLN A 2 -11.20 10.66 10.48
CA GLN A 2 -9.84 10.91 11.01
C GLN A 2 -9.47 9.77 11.96
N VAL A 3 -8.32 9.14 11.74
CA VAL A 3 -7.79 8.07 12.59
C VAL A 3 -6.82 8.64 13.62
N THR A 4 -5.91 9.48 13.16
CA THR A 4 -4.99 10.26 14.00
C THR A 4 -4.54 11.52 13.25
N ASP A 5 -4.16 12.55 13.99
CA ASP A 5 -3.50 13.77 13.52
C ASP A 5 -2.18 14.02 14.26
N ARG A 6 -1.75 13.03 15.04
CA ARG A 6 -0.52 13.09 15.83
C ARG A 6 0.70 12.78 14.97
N ASN A 7 1.63 13.75 14.88
CA ASN A 7 2.87 13.62 14.09
C ASN A 7 2.62 13.13 12.67
N GLY A 8 1.75 13.83 11.96
CA GLY A 8 1.21 13.48 10.66
C GLY A 8 -0.26 13.08 10.73
N SER A 9 -0.88 12.88 9.57
CA SER A 9 -2.32 12.63 9.47
C SER A 9 -2.61 11.27 8.87
N VAL A 10 -3.61 10.58 9.42
CA VAL A 10 -4.19 9.36 8.84
C VAL A 10 -5.70 9.54 8.71
N ILE A 11 -6.18 9.51 7.47
CA ILE A 11 -7.61 9.61 7.15
C ILE A 11 -8.06 8.32 6.46
N TYR A 12 -9.11 7.70 6.98
CA TYR A 12 -9.75 6.53 6.39
C TYR A 12 -11.06 6.89 5.72
N LEU A 13 -11.21 6.52 4.46
CA LEU A 13 -12.38 6.73 3.63
C LEU A 13 -12.90 5.37 3.15
N PRO A 14 -13.99 4.85 3.71
CA PRO A 14 -14.58 3.58 3.28
C PRO A 14 -15.33 3.77 1.95
N LYS A 15 -15.38 2.71 1.12
CA LYS A 15 -16.27 2.59 -0.05
C LYS A 15 -16.13 3.74 -1.08
N ILE A 16 -14.91 4.20 -1.33
CA ILE A 16 -14.63 5.19 -2.38
C ILE A 16 -14.79 4.55 -3.77
N PHE A 17 -14.37 3.29 -3.91
CA PHE A 17 -14.49 2.53 -5.14
C PHE A 17 -15.66 1.55 -5.02
N HIS A 18 -16.59 1.59 -6.00
CA HIS A 18 -17.78 0.74 -5.97
C HIS A 18 -17.45 -0.69 -6.44
N PRO A 19 -17.99 -1.74 -5.79
CA PRO A 19 -17.71 -3.13 -6.14
C PRO A 19 -18.05 -3.51 -7.60
N SER A 20 -19.08 -2.86 -8.22
CA SER A 20 -19.46 -3.12 -9.61
C SER A 20 -18.38 -2.81 -10.65
N GLN A 21 -17.35 -2.05 -10.28
CA GLN A 21 -16.25 -1.70 -11.17
C GLN A 21 -15.20 -2.82 -11.27
N ASP A 22 -15.33 -3.86 -10.44
CA ASP A 22 -14.51 -5.07 -10.44
C ASP A 22 -13.00 -4.82 -10.48
N TYR A 23 -12.54 -3.82 -9.78
CA TYR A 23 -11.11 -3.45 -9.73
C TYR A 23 -10.22 -4.60 -9.29
N PHE A 24 -10.69 -5.44 -8.36
CA PHE A 24 -9.90 -6.58 -7.89
C PHE A 24 -9.52 -7.52 -9.04
N ASN A 25 -10.48 -7.99 -9.85
CA ASN A 25 -10.19 -8.94 -10.94
C ASN A 25 -9.45 -8.28 -12.10
N ARG A 26 -9.77 -7.02 -12.42
CA ARG A 26 -9.04 -6.23 -13.43
C ARG A 26 -7.57 -6.10 -13.08
N LEU A 27 -7.24 -5.74 -11.84
CA LEU A 27 -5.86 -5.65 -11.36
C LEU A 27 -5.18 -7.01 -11.27
N LYS A 28 -5.87 -8.02 -10.73
CA LYS A 28 -5.33 -9.38 -10.60
C LYS A 28 -4.86 -9.94 -11.94
N THR A 29 -5.63 -9.70 -13.01
CA THR A 29 -5.36 -10.21 -14.35
C THR A 29 -4.32 -9.37 -15.10
N ALA A 30 -4.39 -8.03 -14.99
CA ALA A 30 -3.56 -7.13 -15.80
C ALA A 30 -2.14 -6.93 -15.25
N CYS A 31 -1.95 -7.06 -13.93
CA CYS A 31 -0.67 -6.72 -13.32
C CYS A 31 0.38 -7.83 -13.45
N CYS A 32 1.63 -7.44 -13.69
CA CYS A 32 2.79 -8.32 -13.74
C CYS A 32 3.30 -8.64 -12.33
N TRP A 33 2.65 -9.56 -11.64
CA TRP A 33 2.99 -9.95 -10.28
C TRP A 33 4.33 -10.66 -10.17
N GLN A 34 5.19 -10.19 -9.29
CA GLN A 34 6.51 -10.76 -9.01
C GLN A 34 6.56 -11.31 -7.59
N ALA A 35 7.21 -12.47 -7.44
CA ALA A 35 7.46 -13.04 -6.12
C ALA A 35 8.39 -12.13 -5.31
N GLU A 36 7.99 -11.83 -4.08
CA GLU A 36 8.85 -11.12 -3.13
C GLU A 36 9.77 -12.09 -2.41
N VAL A 37 11.04 -11.70 -2.28
CA VAL A 37 12.02 -12.39 -1.45
C VAL A 37 12.64 -11.42 -0.47
N VAL A 38 12.92 -11.89 0.74
CA VAL A 38 13.59 -11.11 1.78
C VAL A 38 14.80 -11.88 2.31
N LYS A 39 15.86 -11.17 2.65
CA LYS A 39 17.04 -11.75 3.27
C LYS A 39 16.93 -11.63 4.79
N VAL A 40 16.85 -12.79 5.48
CA VAL A 40 16.77 -12.86 6.94
C VAL A 40 17.93 -13.72 7.44
N TYR A 41 18.76 -13.20 8.33
CA TYR A 41 19.97 -13.87 8.84
C TYR A 41 20.83 -14.49 7.72
N GLY A 42 21.05 -13.73 6.64
CA GLY A 42 21.88 -14.16 5.49
C GLY A 42 21.19 -15.12 4.50
N LYS A 43 20.01 -15.65 4.80
CA LYS A 43 19.25 -16.57 3.92
C LYS A 43 18.09 -15.85 3.23
N TRP A 44 17.86 -16.22 1.95
CA TRP A 44 16.73 -15.72 1.19
C TRP A 44 15.46 -16.52 1.50
N HIS A 45 14.37 -15.81 1.79
CA HIS A 45 13.05 -16.38 2.07
C HIS A 45 12.03 -15.82 1.07
N LYS A 46 11.32 -16.72 0.39
CA LYS A 46 10.21 -16.34 -0.47
C LYS A 46 9.02 -15.92 0.39
N MET A 47 8.49 -14.75 0.12
CA MET A 47 7.28 -14.27 0.78
C MET A 47 6.03 -14.85 0.11
N ARG A 48 4.95 -15.01 0.87
CA ARG A 48 3.64 -15.39 0.31
C ARG A 48 3.02 -14.26 -0.53
N ARG A 49 3.36 -13.03 -0.19
CA ARG A 49 2.96 -11.83 -0.90
C ARG A 49 3.71 -11.72 -2.24
N GLN A 50 3.01 -11.24 -3.26
CA GLN A 50 3.60 -10.81 -4.53
C GLN A 50 3.49 -9.29 -4.66
N SER A 51 4.31 -8.67 -5.49
CA SER A 51 4.23 -7.24 -5.74
C SER A 51 4.40 -6.91 -7.22
N ALA A 52 3.98 -5.71 -7.59
CA ALA A 52 4.25 -5.09 -8.88
C ALA A 52 4.50 -3.60 -8.69
N TRP A 53 5.34 -3.01 -9.54
CA TRP A 53 5.65 -1.59 -9.53
C TRP A 53 5.33 -0.97 -10.88
N TYR A 54 4.59 0.14 -10.88
CA TYR A 54 4.25 0.94 -12.05
C TYR A 54 4.56 2.40 -11.76
N GLY A 55 5.21 3.10 -12.68
CA GLY A 55 5.59 4.48 -12.46
C GLY A 55 6.50 5.04 -13.54
N THR A 56 6.98 6.26 -13.31
CA THR A 56 7.87 6.99 -14.24
C THR A 56 9.35 6.71 -14.01
N ALA A 57 9.71 6.10 -12.86
CA ALA A 57 11.10 5.82 -12.49
C ALA A 57 11.19 4.48 -11.73
N ASP A 58 12.36 3.86 -11.77
CA ASP A 58 12.69 2.69 -10.97
C ASP A 58 12.60 3.01 -9.48
N TYR A 59 12.24 2.00 -8.69
CA TYR A 59 11.98 2.17 -7.26
C TYR A 59 12.74 1.15 -6.40
N ARG A 60 13.44 1.62 -5.38
CA ARG A 60 14.13 0.76 -4.41
C ARG A 60 13.21 0.40 -3.25
N TYR A 61 12.80 -0.87 -3.21
CA TYR A 61 11.94 -1.39 -2.14
C TYR A 61 12.57 -2.62 -1.50
N SER A 62 12.67 -2.65 -0.17
CA SER A 62 13.25 -3.78 0.60
C SER A 62 14.63 -4.23 0.08
N GLY A 63 15.46 -3.28 -0.37
CA GLY A 63 16.79 -3.55 -0.91
C GLY A 63 16.83 -4.10 -2.34
N GLN A 64 15.69 -4.20 -3.02
CA GLN A 64 15.57 -4.61 -4.41
C GLN A 64 15.20 -3.44 -5.31
N LEU A 65 15.81 -3.36 -6.48
CA LEU A 65 15.41 -2.44 -7.52
C LEU A 65 14.21 -3.03 -8.28
N LYS A 66 13.10 -2.30 -8.31
CA LYS A 66 11.93 -2.61 -9.12
C LYS A 66 11.95 -1.72 -10.35
N THR A 67 12.11 -2.32 -11.51
CA THR A 67 12.09 -1.60 -12.78
C THR A 67 10.69 -1.06 -13.05
N ALA A 68 10.62 0.22 -13.43
CA ALA A 68 9.37 0.88 -13.73
C ALA A 68 8.67 0.26 -14.92
N GLN A 69 7.38 0.01 -14.78
CA GLN A 69 6.50 -0.36 -15.87
C GLN A 69 5.52 0.79 -16.15
N PRO A 70 5.09 0.98 -17.40
CA PRO A 70 4.13 2.01 -17.74
C PRO A 70 2.79 1.74 -17.04
N MET A 71 2.13 2.82 -16.59
CA MET A 71 0.83 2.73 -15.92
C MET A 71 -0.21 2.04 -16.81
N LEU A 72 -0.87 1.04 -16.26
CA LEU A 72 -1.99 0.35 -16.91
C LEU A 72 -3.25 1.25 -16.93
N PRO A 73 -4.17 1.08 -17.88
CA PRO A 73 -5.42 1.86 -17.94
C PRO A 73 -6.21 1.83 -16.62
N VAL A 74 -6.32 0.67 -15.97
CA VAL A 74 -6.99 0.53 -14.66
C VAL A 74 -6.28 1.31 -13.55
N LEU A 75 -4.96 1.42 -13.60
CA LEU A 75 -4.18 2.21 -12.62
C LEU A 75 -4.32 3.70 -12.88
N LEU A 76 -4.40 4.13 -14.15
CA LEU A 76 -4.65 5.53 -14.50
C LEU A 76 -6.03 5.98 -14.04
N GLU A 77 -7.05 5.14 -14.22
CA GLU A 77 -8.41 5.40 -13.74
C GLU A 77 -8.45 5.64 -12.23
N ILE A 78 -7.83 4.75 -11.45
CA ILE A 78 -7.73 4.88 -9.99
C ILE A 78 -6.91 6.14 -9.61
N LYS A 79 -5.77 6.34 -10.26
CA LYS A 79 -4.87 7.48 -10.02
C LYS A 79 -5.60 8.81 -10.20
N THR A 80 -6.33 8.99 -11.31
CA THR A 80 -7.07 10.23 -11.59
C THR A 80 -8.04 10.57 -10.47
N LEU A 81 -8.81 9.58 -9.99
CA LEU A 81 -9.74 9.79 -8.88
C LEU A 81 -9.00 10.19 -7.58
N LEU A 82 -7.86 9.57 -7.31
CA LEU A 82 -7.08 9.88 -6.10
C LEU A 82 -6.44 11.28 -6.18
N GLU A 83 -5.95 11.70 -7.35
CA GLU A 83 -5.40 13.04 -7.58
C GLU A 83 -6.48 14.13 -7.46
N GLU A 84 -7.70 13.85 -7.91
CA GLU A 84 -8.85 14.73 -7.66
C GLU A 84 -9.20 14.83 -6.19
N LEU A 85 -9.09 13.72 -5.45
CA LEU A 85 -9.42 13.63 -4.02
C LEU A 85 -8.40 14.35 -3.14
N THR A 86 -7.10 14.18 -3.42
CA THR A 86 -6.00 14.64 -2.55
C THR A 86 -5.37 15.95 -3.01
N LYS A 87 -5.53 16.31 -4.30
CA LYS A 87 -4.86 17.43 -4.98
C LYS A 87 -3.33 17.24 -5.08
N ASP A 88 -2.84 16.02 -4.89
CA ASP A 88 -1.45 15.61 -5.10
C ASP A 88 -1.30 14.87 -6.43
N PHE A 89 -0.08 14.81 -6.98
CA PHE A 89 0.25 14.09 -8.21
C PHE A 89 1.15 12.91 -7.91
N TYR A 90 0.74 11.70 -8.33
CA TYR A 90 1.46 10.45 -8.03
C TYR A 90 2.23 9.96 -9.26
N GLN A 91 3.55 9.79 -9.11
CA GLN A 91 4.42 9.29 -10.18
C GLN A 91 4.58 7.76 -10.16
N GLY A 92 4.24 7.12 -9.03
CA GLY A 92 4.38 5.68 -8.93
C GLY A 92 3.36 5.02 -8.01
N VAL A 93 3.11 3.73 -8.26
CA VAL A 93 2.26 2.88 -7.42
C VAL A 93 2.91 1.53 -7.20
N LEU A 94 3.05 1.16 -5.92
CA LEU A 94 3.43 -0.17 -5.50
C LEU A 94 2.17 -0.98 -5.21
N LEU A 95 2.02 -2.10 -5.89
CA LEU A 95 0.94 -3.04 -5.65
C LEU A 95 1.46 -4.23 -4.83
N ASN A 96 0.63 -4.69 -3.89
CA ASN A 96 0.85 -5.90 -3.10
C ASN A 96 -0.36 -6.83 -3.23
N TYR A 97 -0.11 -8.05 -3.69
CA TYR A 97 -1.11 -9.12 -3.74
C TYR A 97 -0.91 -10.05 -2.54
N TYR A 98 -1.91 -10.15 -1.70
CA TYR A 98 -1.99 -11.05 -0.54
C TYR A 98 -2.94 -12.19 -0.90
N PRO A 99 -2.47 -13.41 -1.17
CA PRO A 99 -3.35 -14.52 -1.58
C PRO A 99 -4.30 -14.97 -0.47
N ASP A 100 -3.94 -14.75 0.78
CA ASP A 100 -4.71 -15.11 1.97
C ASP A 100 -4.28 -14.29 3.20
N GLY A 101 -4.87 -14.60 4.34
CA GLY A 101 -4.54 -13.95 5.63
C GLY A 101 -3.19 -14.36 6.23
N LEU A 102 -2.50 -15.37 5.70
CA LEU A 102 -1.13 -15.71 6.12
C LEU A 102 -0.08 -14.82 5.47
N ALA A 103 -0.41 -14.23 4.31
CA ALA A 103 0.43 -13.22 3.70
C ALA A 103 0.40 -11.94 4.53
N ARG A 104 1.57 -11.35 4.76
CA ARG A 104 1.77 -10.20 5.65
C ARG A 104 2.80 -9.23 5.11
N ILE A 105 2.82 -8.03 5.68
CA ILE A 105 3.96 -7.13 5.70
C ILE A 105 4.21 -6.72 7.15
N GLY A 106 5.45 -6.86 7.62
CA GLY A 106 5.83 -6.52 9.00
C GLY A 106 5.90 -5.01 9.25
N TRP A 107 6.25 -4.62 10.47
CA TRP A 107 6.41 -3.22 10.87
C TRP A 107 7.44 -2.49 10.02
N HIS A 108 7.02 -1.45 9.31
CA HIS A 108 7.85 -0.60 8.46
C HIS A 108 7.27 0.82 8.39
N ALA A 109 8.02 1.72 7.80
CA ALA A 109 7.57 3.04 7.35
C ALA A 109 7.90 3.18 5.86
N ASP A 110 7.12 3.95 5.14
CA ASP A 110 7.34 4.30 3.74
C ASP A 110 8.21 5.58 3.65
N ASN A 111 9.50 5.43 3.94
CA ASN A 111 10.47 6.54 4.01
C ASN A 111 11.70 6.31 3.12
N GLN A 112 11.50 5.66 1.97
CA GLN A 112 12.57 5.41 1.01
C GLN A 112 13.08 6.72 0.40
N ARG A 113 14.38 6.74 0.03
CA ARG A 113 15.07 7.94 -0.50
C ARG A 113 14.52 8.45 -1.83
N ASP A 114 13.83 7.59 -2.58
CA ASP A 114 13.22 7.91 -3.87
C ASP A 114 11.88 8.64 -3.74
N LEU A 115 11.39 8.82 -2.51
CA LEU A 115 10.11 9.48 -2.21
C LEU A 115 10.31 10.92 -1.76
N VAL A 116 9.41 11.81 -2.14
CA VAL A 116 9.37 13.17 -1.62
C VAL A 116 9.07 13.11 -0.12
N PRO A 117 9.93 13.69 0.76
CA PRO A 117 9.70 13.66 2.19
C PRO A 117 8.37 14.31 2.59
N ASN A 118 7.64 13.67 3.49
CA ASN A 118 6.35 14.13 4.03
C ASN A 118 5.22 14.30 3.01
N ALA A 119 5.43 13.89 1.76
CA ALA A 119 4.36 13.87 0.77
C ALA A 119 3.26 12.88 1.15
N THR A 120 2.08 13.12 0.62
CA THR A 120 0.92 12.25 0.82
C THR A 120 1.15 10.89 0.18
N ILE A 121 0.88 9.84 0.93
CA ILE A 121 0.85 8.46 0.46
C ILE A 121 -0.59 7.97 0.54
N VAL A 122 -1.12 7.45 -0.57
CA VAL A 122 -2.49 6.95 -0.62
C VAL A 122 -2.49 5.44 -0.82
N SER A 123 -3.15 4.75 0.11
CA SER A 123 -3.31 3.29 0.09
C SER A 123 -4.75 2.92 -0.25
N VAL A 124 -4.94 2.17 -1.33
CA VAL A 124 -6.24 1.65 -1.77
C VAL A 124 -6.30 0.16 -1.54
N SER A 125 -7.45 -0.35 -1.09
CA SER A 125 -7.66 -1.78 -0.82
C SER A 125 -8.78 -2.35 -1.67
N PHE A 126 -8.53 -3.50 -2.28
CA PHE A 126 -9.54 -4.29 -3.00
C PHE A 126 -9.53 -5.74 -2.54
N GLY A 127 -10.70 -6.37 -2.44
CA GLY A 127 -10.90 -7.74 -2.00
C GLY A 127 -11.03 -7.87 -0.48
N ALA A 128 -10.43 -8.88 0.13
CA ALA A 128 -10.63 -9.20 1.53
C ALA A 128 -10.27 -8.05 2.47
N THR A 129 -11.15 -7.78 3.44
CA THR A 129 -10.87 -6.85 4.54
C THR A 129 -9.68 -7.32 5.35
N ARG A 130 -8.68 -6.45 5.53
CA ARG A 130 -7.49 -6.76 6.33
C ARG A 130 -7.26 -5.70 7.40
N ARG A 131 -6.88 -6.16 8.59
CA ARG A 131 -6.41 -5.28 9.65
C ARG A 131 -5.09 -4.62 9.24
N PHE A 132 -5.00 -3.34 9.54
CA PHE A 132 -3.82 -2.49 9.37
C PHE A 132 -3.52 -1.87 10.73
N ASP A 133 -2.34 -2.15 11.24
CA ASP A 133 -1.91 -1.65 12.54
C ASP A 133 -0.92 -0.51 12.35
N LEU A 134 -1.06 0.53 13.15
CA LEU A 134 -0.13 1.65 13.30
C LEU A 134 0.49 1.60 14.70
N ARG A 135 1.78 1.93 14.81
CA ARG A 135 2.48 2.05 16.08
C ARG A 135 3.39 3.27 16.06
N HIS A 136 3.11 4.20 16.95
CA HIS A 136 3.96 5.34 17.21
C HIS A 136 5.24 4.91 17.95
N PHE A 137 6.33 5.68 17.83
CA PHE A 137 7.62 5.31 18.44
C PHE A 137 7.58 5.31 19.96
N ASP A 138 6.66 6.04 20.61
CA ASP A 138 6.45 6.03 22.06
C ASP A 138 5.59 4.86 22.57
N GLY A 139 5.09 4.01 21.67
CA GLY A 139 4.35 2.80 21.98
C GLY A 139 2.84 2.85 21.75
N GLU A 140 2.25 4.02 21.46
CA GLU A 140 0.83 4.13 21.07
C GLU A 140 0.52 3.21 19.86
N LYS A 141 -0.63 2.54 19.91
CA LYS A 141 -1.07 1.62 18.84
C LYS A 141 -2.49 1.92 18.41
N LEU A 142 -2.69 1.94 17.09
CA LEU A 142 -3.98 2.08 16.45
C LEU A 142 -4.19 0.94 15.48
N SER A 143 -5.44 0.56 15.24
CA SER A 143 -5.79 -0.49 14.26
C SER A 143 -7.02 -0.07 13.47
N ILE A 144 -6.99 -0.34 12.16
CA ILE A 144 -8.07 -0.05 11.22
C ILE A 144 -8.33 -1.32 10.41
N ASN A 145 -9.58 -1.58 10.07
CA ASN A 145 -9.93 -2.59 9.08
C ASN A 145 -10.06 -1.91 7.71
N LEU A 146 -9.13 -2.27 6.80
CA LEU A 146 -9.15 -1.76 5.42
C LEU A 146 -10.09 -2.65 4.59
N GLU A 147 -11.27 -2.13 4.31
CA GLU A 147 -12.34 -2.80 3.57
C GLU A 147 -12.12 -2.71 2.06
N ASP A 148 -12.88 -3.51 1.30
CA ASP A 148 -12.93 -3.43 -0.16
C ASP A 148 -13.36 -2.04 -0.65
N GLY A 149 -12.65 -1.50 -1.64
CA GLY A 149 -12.88 -0.17 -2.19
C GLY A 149 -12.54 0.99 -1.25
N SER A 150 -11.86 0.74 -0.13
CA SER A 150 -11.47 1.78 0.81
C SER A 150 -10.15 2.46 0.44
N VAL A 151 -10.03 3.71 0.91
CA VAL A 151 -8.82 4.55 0.75
C VAL A 151 -8.31 4.96 2.12
N LEU A 152 -7.01 4.80 2.35
CA LEU A 152 -6.29 5.31 3.50
C LEU A 152 -5.29 6.37 3.03
N ILE A 153 -5.42 7.60 3.53
CA ILE A 153 -4.53 8.72 3.23
C ILE A 153 -3.59 8.91 4.42
N MET A 154 -2.29 8.87 4.16
CA MET A 154 -1.23 9.10 5.13
C MET A 154 -0.42 10.32 4.69
N ALA A 155 -0.30 11.34 5.53
CA ALA A 155 0.32 12.61 5.15
C ALA A 155 1.19 13.22 6.26
N GLY A 156 2.04 14.17 5.87
CA GLY A 156 2.93 14.87 6.78
C GLY A 156 4.02 13.96 7.35
N GLU A 157 4.45 14.22 8.54
CA GLU A 157 5.59 13.52 9.19
C GLU A 157 5.27 12.09 9.64
N LEU A 158 4.12 11.51 9.24
CA LEU A 158 3.68 10.19 9.70
C LEU A 158 4.77 9.13 9.59
N GLN A 159 5.45 9.09 8.43
CA GLN A 159 6.47 8.07 8.16
C GLN A 159 7.75 8.23 9.00
N GLN A 160 7.93 9.35 9.71
CA GLN A 160 9.04 9.58 10.63
C GLN A 160 8.72 9.05 12.03
N TYR A 161 7.47 9.14 12.47
CA TYR A 161 7.08 8.85 13.85
C TYR A 161 6.28 7.55 14.01
N TRP A 162 5.67 7.06 12.92
CA TRP A 162 4.83 5.86 12.96
C TRP A 162 5.38 4.77 12.07
N LYS A 163 5.26 3.54 12.54
CA LYS A 163 5.38 2.33 11.72
C LYS A 163 4.01 1.71 11.53
N HIS A 164 3.85 0.98 10.44
CA HIS A 164 2.62 0.27 10.14
C HIS A 164 2.88 -1.15 9.64
N GLN A 165 1.86 -2.01 9.73
CA GLN A 165 1.92 -3.39 9.27
C GLN A 165 0.56 -3.89 8.80
N VAL A 166 0.57 -4.95 7.99
CA VAL A 166 -0.58 -5.84 7.76
C VAL A 166 -0.25 -7.17 8.43
N PRO A 167 -0.84 -7.48 9.60
CA PRO A 167 -0.51 -8.67 10.37
C PRO A 167 -1.12 -9.94 9.77
N ILE A 168 -0.67 -11.11 10.26
CA ILE A 168 -1.29 -12.39 9.94
C ILE A 168 -2.70 -12.45 10.55
N GLN A 169 -3.66 -12.87 9.74
CA GLN A 169 -5.06 -13.12 10.12
C GLN A 169 -5.51 -14.48 9.57
N ARG A 170 -5.21 -15.55 10.26
CA ARG A 170 -5.35 -16.95 9.80
C ARG A 170 -6.76 -17.35 9.35
N LYS A 171 -7.79 -16.64 9.82
CA LYS A 171 -9.19 -16.90 9.48
C LYS A 171 -9.56 -16.39 8.07
N ILE A 172 -8.79 -15.44 7.51
CA ILE A 172 -9.05 -14.88 6.18
C ILE A 172 -8.44 -15.81 5.14
N LYS A 173 -9.28 -16.29 4.21
CA LYS A 173 -8.90 -17.19 3.12
C LYS A 173 -8.91 -16.49 1.76
N GLU A 174 -9.66 -15.41 1.66
CA GLU A 174 -9.85 -14.62 0.46
C GLU A 174 -8.65 -13.72 0.20
N PRO A 175 -8.34 -13.44 -1.09
CA PRO A 175 -7.21 -12.58 -1.45
C PRO A 175 -7.55 -11.09 -1.31
N ARG A 176 -6.48 -10.28 -1.21
CA ARG A 176 -6.53 -8.81 -1.20
C ARG A 176 -5.45 -8.25 -2.13
N ILE A 177 -5.78 -7.18 -2.83
CA ILE A 177 -4.82 -6.31 -3.51
C ILE A 177 -4.78 -4.98 -2.78
N ASN A 178 -3.57 -4.48 -2.54
CA ASN A 178 -3.34 -3.14 -2.03
C ASN A 178 -2.49 -2.35 -3.03
N LEU A 179 -2.88 -1.13 -3.27
CA LEU A 179 -2.15 -0.15 -4.08
C LEU A 179 -1.65 0.95 -3.16
N THR A 180 -0.38 1.31 -3.26
CA THR A 180 0.20 2.43 -2.52
C THR A 180 0.76 3.44 -3.52
N PHE A 181 0.01 4.53 -3.74
CA PHE A 181 0.40 5.63 -4.62
C PHE A 181 1.35 6.58 -3.90
N ARG A 182 2.38 7.03 -4.60
CA ARG A 182 3.51 7.77 -4.04
C ARG A 182 3.94 8.92 -4.91
N VAL A 183 4.37 10.01 -4.25
CA VAL A 183 5.04 11.14 -4.88
C VAL A 183 6.53 10.84 -4.90
N MET A 184 7.11 10.74 -6.11
CA MET A 184 8.52 10.44 -6.32
C MET A 184 9.34 11.73 -6.49
N ILE A 185 10.64 11.66 -6.15
CA ILE A 185 11.60 12.76 -6.40
C ILE A 185 11.90 12.86 -7.88
#